data_1bd2327453938065f568098e8d4d61a5
#
_entry.id   1bd2327453938065f568098e8d4d61a5
#
_cell.length_a   1.000
_cell.length_b   1.000
_cell.length_c   1.000
_cell.angle_alpha   90.00
_cell.angle_beta   90.00
_cell.angle_gamma   90.00
#
_symmetry.space_group_name_H-M   'P 1'
#
loop_
_entity.id
_entity.type
_entity.pdbx_description
1 polymer ?
#
loop_
_entity_poly.entity_id
_entity_poly.type
_entity_poly.pdbx_seq_one_letter_code
_entity_poly.pdbx_strand_id
1 'polypeptide(L)'
;MRPKSFEYGSVLNSSLVSPTNFIGPFAEDFIITPGAAGELSTAVMTYNFLAGPDKTLYTLPIGHVDVRDVAAAMVASIKVKGNHRLLLTGEWFDWADAIEHIKTTRPELEPRLVKIGRTDQRRPIIDSKDALEVVGITLTPWKKSVDDGLEAMLKVEEDWIRRGVDLTQLKNNEWVAFGESGANARVVFTD
;
A
#
# COMPACT_ATOMS: atom_id res chain seq x y z
N MET A 1 -42.38 31.45 -21.00
CA MET A 1 -42.42 30.19 -20.27
C MET A 1 -41.00 29.69 -20.10
N ARG A 2 -40.46 29.63 -18.85
CA ARG A 2 -39.17 29.00 -18.58
C ARG A 2 -39.41 27.50 -18.51
N PRO A 3 -38.59 26.64 -19.11
CA PRO A 3 -38.70 25.19 -18.94
C PRO A 3 -38.46 24.87 -17.48
N LYS A 4 -39.34 24.04 -16.90
CA LYS A 4 -39.15 23.48 -15.56
C LYS A 4 -37.83 22.74 -15.57
N SER A 5 -36.89 23.15 -14.70
CA SER A 5 -35.69 22.37 -14.39
C SER A 5 -36.16 21.01 -13.87
N PHE A 6 -35.83 19.96 -14.58
CA PHE A 6 -35.92 18.60 -14.06
C PHE A 6 -34.95 18.53 -12.88
N GLU A 7 -35.45 18.60 -11.66
CA GLU A 7 -34.72 18.17 -10.52
C GLU A 7 -34.59 16.63 -10.62
N TYR A 8 -33.49 16.16 -11.16
CA TYR A 8 -33.01 14.83 -10.91
C TYR A 8 -32.64 14.78 -9.42
N GLY A 9 -33.60 14.47 -8.57
CA GLY A 9 -33.30 14.05 -7.21
C GLY A 9 -32.31 12.91 -7.32
N SER A 10 -31.11 13.09 -6.76
CA SER A 10 -30.06 12.08 -6.83
C SER A 10 -30.55 10.81 -6.13
N VAL A 11 -31.01 9.86 -6.92
CA VAL A 11 -31.47 8.55 -6.46
C VAL A 11 -30.26 7.68 -6.08
N LEU A 12 -29.05 8.11 -6.43
CA LEU A 12 -27.84 7.35 -6.19
C LEU A 12 -27.05 7.93 -5.02
N ASN A 13 -26.83 7.11 -4.00
CA ASN A 13 -25.80 7.36 -3.01
C ASN A 13 -24.46 6.92 -3.59
N SER A 14 -23.45 7.76 -3.50
CA SER A 14 -22.13 7.49 -4.04
C SER A 14 -21.08 7.76 -2.98
N SER A 15 -20.20 6.81 -2.76
CA SER A 15 -19.03 6.96 -1.89
C SER A 15 -17.75 6.67 -2.65
N LEU A 16 -16.83 7.62 -2.63
CA LEU A 16 -15.49 7.46 -3.18
C LEU A 16 -14.54 7.17 -2.02
N VAL A 17 -13.99 5.96 -1.97
CA VAL A 17 -12.95 5.59 -1.00
C VAL A 17 -11.58 5.88 -1.62
N SER A 18 -10.83 6.77 -1.00
CA SER A 18 -9.51 7.24 -1.46
C SER A 18 -8.44 6.87 -0.42
N PRO A 19 -7.88 5.65 -0.47
CA PRO A 19 -6.80 5.27 0.44
C PRO A 19 -5.47 5.88 0.03
N THR A 20 -4.56 6.03 0.98
CA THR A 20 -3.12 6.21 0.73
C THR A 20 -2.51 4.88 0.27
N ASN A 21 -1.23 4.61 0.53
CA ASN A 21 -0.66 3.32 0.17
C ASN A 21 -1.25 2.21 1.05
N PHE A 22 -1.90 1.25 0.44
CA PHE A 22 -2.43 0.11 1.20
C PHE A 22 -1.42 -1.04 1.20
N ILE A 23 -1.16 -1.55 2.41
CA ILE A 23 -0.24 -2.65 2.70
C ILE A 23 -1.04 -3.72 3.45
N GLY A 24 -0.62 -4.95 3.35
CA GLY A 24 -1.25 -6.05 4.07
C GLY A 24 -1.21 -7.35 3.28
N PRO A 25 -1.88 -8.40 3.77
CA PRO A 25 -1.87 -9.69 3.12
C PRO A 25 -2.71 -9.71 1.84
N PHE A 26 -2.43 -10.67 0.97
CA PHE A 26 -3.28 -10.97 -0.18
C PHE A 26 -4.57 -11.65 0.25
N ALA A 27 -5.61 -11.55 -0.59
CA ALA A 27 -6.78 -12.39 -0.45
C ALA A 27 -6.39 -13.88 -0.60
N GLU A 28 -7.07 -14.77 0.10
CA GLU A 28 -6.72 -16.19 0.19
C GLU A 28 -6.61 -16.87 -1.18
N ASP A 29 -7.48 -16.50 -2.12
CA ASP A 29 -7.51 -17.05 -3.48
C ASP A 29 -6.80 -16.16 -4.51
N PHE A 30 -6.00 -15.19 -4.07
CA PHE A 30 -5.30 -14.31 -4.99
C PHE A 30 -4.13 -15.04 -5.66
N ILE A 31 -4.23 -15.24 -6.96
CA ILE A 31 -3.23 -15.94 -7.76
C ILE A 31 -2.26 -14.91 -8.34
N ILE A 32 -0.98 -15.08 -8.05
CA ILE A 32 0.11 -14.28 -8.62
C ILE A 32 0.88 -15.18 -9.58
N THR A 33 1.04 -14.74 -10.81
CA THR A 33 1.84 -15.46 -11.79
C THR A 33 3.29 -15.60 -11.28
N PRO A 34 3.89 -16.81 -11.27
CA PRO A 34 5.25 -16.98 -10.79
C PRO A 34 6.25 -16.05 -11.47
N GLY A 35 6.96 -15.27 -10.68
CA GLY A 35 7.93 -14.27 -11.15
C GLY A 35 7.34 -12.96 -11.69
N ALA A 36 6.01 -12.86 -11.83
CA ALA A 36 5.35 -11.66 -12.35
C ALA A 36 5.07 -10.65 -11.22
N ALA A 37 6.09 -10.12 -10.66
CA ALA A 37 5.97 -9.25 -9.52
C ALA A 37 5.35 -7.88 -9.83
N GLY A 38 5.25 -7.49 -11.09
CA GLY A 38 4.42 -6.36 -11.51
C GLY A 38 2.93 -6.52 -11.18
N GLU A 39 2.44 -7.76 -11.01
CA GLU A 39 1.08 -8.05 -10.58
C GLU A 39 0.84 -7.74 -9.09
N LEU A 40 1.90 -7.55 -8.30
CA LEU A 40 1.81 -7.24 -6.88
C LEU A 40 1.25 -5.85 -6.58
N SER A 41 1.20 -4.94 -7.57
CA SER A 41 0.72 -3.57 -7.39
C SER A 41 1.41 -2.91 -6.18
N THR A 42 0.67 -2.27 -5.27
CA THR A 42 1.24 -1.63 -4.07
C THR A 42 1.85 -2.60 -3.07
N ALA A 43 1.50 -3.89 -3.11
CA ALA A 43 2.13 -4.90 -2.26
C ALA A 43 3.62 -5.11 -2.59
N VAL A 44 4.09 -4.68 -3.77
CA VAL A 44 5.52 -4.62 -4.11
C VAL A 44 6.30 -3.79 -3.09
N MET A 45 5.69 -2.80 -2.46
CA MET A 45 6.33 -1.99 -1.41
C MET A 45 6.79 -2.86 -0.24
N THR A 46 5.98 -3.84 0.16
CA THR A 46 6.36 -4.78 1.23
C THR A 46 7.53 -5.67 0.77
N TYR A 47 7.52 -6.11 -0.48
CA TYR A 47 8.60 -6.92 -1.02
C TYR A 47 9.92 -6.14 -1.17
N ASN A 48 9.83 -4.83 -1.41
CA ASN A 48 11.00 -3.96 -1.50
C ASN A 48 11.80 -3.88 -0.19
N PHE A 49 11.23 -4.21 0.96
CA PHE A 49 12.02 -4.35 2.18
C PHE A 49 13.08 -5.46 2.08
N LEU A 50 12.81 -6.51 1.29
CA LEU A 50 13.69 -7.67 1.14
C LEU A 50 14.52 -7.66 -0.15
N ALA A 51 14.00 -7.10 -1.22
CA ALA A 51 14.53 -7.26 -2.57
C ALA A 51 14.67 -5.94 -3.34
N GLY A 52 14.32 -4.83 -2.74
CA GLY A 52 14.43 -3.51 -3.36
C GLY A 52 15.88 -3.07 -3.55
N PRO A 53 16.11 -2.07 -4.39
CA PRO A 53 17.42 -1.48 -4.55
C PRO A 53 17.84 -0.72 -3.28
N ASP A 54 19.13 -0.75 -2.94
CA ASP A 54 19.70 -0.01 -1.80
C ASP A 54 19.64 1.53 -1.98
N LYS A 55 18.86 2.03 -2.92
CA LYS A 55 18.85 3.46 -3.30
C LYS A 55 17.44 4.05 -3.32
N THR A 56 17.35 5.19 -2.70
CA THR A 56 16.58 6.42 -3.03
C THR A 56 15.07 6.39 -3.25
N LEU A 57 14.40 5.29 -3.45
CA LEU A 57 12.93 5.25 -3.56
C LEU A 57 12.23 5.47 -2.23
N TYR A 58 12.99 5.30 -1.19
CA TYR A 58 12.57 5.30 0.20
C TYR A 58 12.68 6.69 0.83
N THR A 59 12.70 7.73 0.01
CA THR A 59 12.88 9.11 0.47
C THR A 59 11.61 9.72 1.05
N LEU A 60 10.44 9.18 0.70
CA LEU A 60 9.17 9.68 1.20
C LEU A 60 8.63 8.78 2.31
N PRO A 61 8.12 9.38 3.41
CA PRO A 61 7.41 8.61 4.43
C PRO A 61 6.17 7.95 3.81
N ILE A 62 5.83 6.78 4.31
CA ILE A 62 4.68 6.02 3.82
C ILE A 62 3.44 6.43 4.60
N GLY A 63 2.48 7.06 3.92
CA GLY A 63 1.11 7.14 4.41
C GLY A 63 0.46 5.78 4.17
N HIS A 64 0.11 5.10 5.22
CA HIS A 64 -0.31 3.71 5.20
C HIS A 64 -1.78 3.56 5.56
N VAL A 65 -2.43 2.56 4.98
CA VAL A 65 -3.68 1.97 5.43
C VAL A 65 -3.64 0.45 5.16
N ASP A 66 -4.22 -0.33 6.03
CA ASP A 66 -4.29 -1.78 5.79
C ASP A 66 -5.29 -2.10 4.67
N VAL A 67 -4.95 -3.04 3.80
CA VAL A 67 -5.83 -3.44 2.68
C VAL A 67 -7.19 -3.96 3.19
N ARG A 68 -7.22 -4.59 4.37
CA ARG A 68 -8.45 -5.08 5.00
C ARG A 68 -9.33 -3.93 5.50
N ASP A 69 -8.72 -2.85 5.99
CA ASP A 69 -9.43 -1.65 6.41
C ASP A 69 -10.05 -0.92 5.22
N VAL A 70 -9.33 -0.89 4.08
CA VAL A 70 -9.90 -0.37 2.83
C VAL A 70 -11.13 -1.18 2.42
N ALA A 71 -11.02 -2.51 2.43
CA ALA A 71 -12.14 -3.39 2.12
C ALA A 71 -13.31 -3.19 3.09
N ALA A 72 -13.04 -3.09 4.40
CA ALA A 72 -14.05 -2.82 5.43
C ALA A 72 -14.74 -1.47 5.20
N ALA A 73 -13.99 -0.43 4.87
CA ALA A 73 -14.53 0.89 4.55
C ALA A 73 -15.43 0.86 3.30
N MET A 74 -15.01 0.13 2.26
CA MET A 74 -15.81 -0.04 1.04
C MET A 74 -17.15 -0.72 1.37
N VAL A 75 -17.12 -1.81 2.13
CA VAL A 75 -18.35 -2.53 2.54
C VAL A 75 -19.24 -1.65 3.43
N ALA A 76 -18.64 -0.95 4.39
CA ALA A 76 -19.39 -0.05 5.27
C ALA A 76 -20.04 1.10 4.50
N SER A 77 -19.35 1.64 3.50
CA SER A 77 -19.81 2.77 2.69
C SER A 77 -21.10 2.48 1.91
N ILE A 78 -21.40 1.21 1.63
CA ILE A 78 -22.65 0.81 0.96
C ILE A 78 -23.89 1.22 1.77
N LYS A 79 -23.75 1.27 3.09
CA LYS A 79 -24.85 1.62 4.02
C LYS A 79 -24.93 3.10 4.33
N VAL A 80 -23.95 3.89 3.90
CA VAL A 80 -23.90 5.32 4.17
C VAL A 80 -24.78 6.07 3.16
N LYS A 81 -25.65 6.93 3.68
CA LYS A 81 -26.54 7.74 2.84
C LYS A 81 -25.84 9.02 2.40
N GLY A 82 -26.08 9.41 1.15
CA GLY A 82 -25.51 10.64 0.56
C GLY A 82 -24.26 10.36 -0.27
N ASN A 83 -23.60 11.46 -0.65
CA ASN A 83 -22.39 11.39 -1.45
C ASN A 83 -21.18 11.73 -0.57
N HIS A 84 -20.22 10.83 -0.50
CA HIS A 84 -19.07 10.95 0.37
C HIS A 84 -17.76 10.76 -0.39
N ARG A 85 -16.74 11.51 0.00
CA ARG A 85 -15.35 11.25 -0.33
C ARG A 85 -14.61 10.86 0.95
N LEU A 86 -14.31 9.59 1.06
CA LEU A 86 -13.73 8.98 2.25
C LEU A 86 -12.22 8.86 2.05
N LEU A 87 -11.47 9.79 2.61
CA LEU A 87 -10.02 9.77 2.59
C LEU A 87 -9.52 8.87 3.71
N LEU A 88 -8.83 7.79 3.37
CA LEU A 88 -8.33 6.83 4.35
C LEU A 88 -6.81 6.87 4.41
N THR A 89 -6.30 7.27 5.56
CA THR A 89 -4.88 7.13 5.93
C THR A 89 -4.79 6.81 7.41
N GLY A 90 -3.93 5.87 7.73
CA GLY A 90 -3.56 5.56 9.09
C GLY A 90 -2.28 6.30 9.49
N GLU A 91 -1.48 5.61 10.28
CA GLU A 91 -0.19 6.11 10.73
C GLU A 91 0.78 6.29 9.56
N TRP A 92 1.65 7.27 9.68
CA TRP A 92 2.78 7.46 8.77
C TRP A 92 4.02 6.84 9.39
N PHE A 93 4.80 6.14 8.59
CA PHE A 93 6.09 5.61 9.02
C PHE A 93 7.15 5.82 7.94
N ASP A 94 8.41 5.82 8.35
CA ASP A 94 9.55 5.83 7.44
C ASP A 94 9.97 4.40 7.11
N TRP A 95 10.55 4.22 5.93
CA TRP A 95 11.10 2.93 5.53
C TRP A 95 12.11 2.38 6.53
N ALA A 96 12.94 3.27 7.10
CA ALA A 96 13.91 2.90 8.13
C ALA A 96 13.22 2.37 9.41
N ASP A 97 12.05 2.93 9.79
CA ASP A 97 11.29 2.42 10.94
C ASP A 97 10.75 1.02 10.67
N ALA A 98 10.29 0.75 9.44
CA ALA A 98 9.84 -0.59 9.05
C ALA A 98 10.98 -1.61 9.02
N ILE A 99 12.14 -1.23 8.49
CA ILE A 99 13.35 -2.07 8.50
C ILE A 99 13.75 -2.44 9.93
N GLU A 100 13.78 -1.46 10.84
CA GLU A 100 14.14 -1.70 12.24
C GLU A 100 13.10 -2.59 12.94
N HIS A 101 11.82 -2.39 12.63
CA HIS A 101 10.75 -3.26 13.12
C HIS A 101 10.94 -4.70 12.64
N ILE A 102 11.20 -4.91 11.34
CA ILE A 102 11.42 -6.24 10.76
C ILE A 102 12.65 -6.89 11.37
N LYS A 103 13.76 -6.18 11.55
CA LYS A 103 14.96 -6.70 12.22
C LYS A 103 14.67 -7.23 13.63
N THR A 104 13.79 -6.52 14.34
CA THR A 104 13.43 -6.89 15.71
C THR A 104 12.51 -8.10 15.75
N THR A 105 11.53 -8.18 14.84
CA THR A 105 10.49 -9.23 14.82
C THR A 105 10.90 -10.46 14.02
N ARG A 106 11.76 -10.29 13.02
CA ARG A 106 12.20 -11.33 12.08
C ARG A 106 13.72 -11.23 11.82
N PRO A 107 14.56 -11.46 12.84
CA PRO A 107 16.01 -11.27 12.72
C PRO A 107 16.66 -12.14 11.64
N GLU A 108 16.07 -13.28 11.30
CA GLU A 108 16.53 -14.14 10.21
C GLU A 108 16.48 -13.49 8.83
N LEU A 109 15.67 -12.44 8.67
CA LEU A 109 15.58 -11.70 7.41
C LEU A 109 16.61 -10.56 7.29
N GLU A 110 17.31 -10.22 8.37
CA GLU A 110 18.26 -9.10 8.39
C GLU A 110 19.26 -9.11 7.22
N PRO A 111 19.86 -10.25 6.81
CA PRO A 111 20.80 -10.28 5.68
C PRO A 111 20.18 -9.90 4.32
N ARG A 112 18.85 -9.94 4.24
CA ARG A 112 18.09 -9.64 3.01
C ARG A 112 17.58 -8.22 2.96
N LEU A 113 17.49 -7.56 4.11
CA LEU A 113 16.88 -6.23 4.21
C LEU A 113 17.71 -5.18 3.46
N VAL A 114 17.00 -4.29 2.78
CA VAL A 114 17.62 -3.14 2.12
C VAL A 114 18.25 -2.19 3.12
N LYS A 115 19.36 -1.58 2.74
CA LYS A 115 20.12 -0.65 3.59
C LYS A 115 19.73 0.78 3.25
N ILE A 116 18.86 1.35 4.05
CA ILE A 116 18.37 2.72 3.87
C ILE A 116 18.49 3.50 5.17
N GLY A 117 18.74 4.79 5.04
CA GLY A 117 18.73 5.74 6.16
C GLY A 117 17.36 6.35 6.38
N ARG A 118 17.20 7.04 7.50
CA ARG A 118 16.02 7.87 7.78
C ARG A 118 15.96 9.05 6.83
N THR A 119 14.75 9.50 6.53
CA THR A 119 14.52 10.67 5.70
C THR A 119 14.03 11.83 6.57
N ASP A 120 14.47 13.05 6.27
CA ASP A 120 14.01 14.26 6.96
C ASP A 120 12.77 14.89 6.29
N GLN A 121 12.11 14.16 5.42
CA GLN A 121 11.00 14.71 4.66
C GLN A 121 9.76 14.91 5.53
N ARG A 122 9.09 16.04 5.28
CA ARG A 122 7.84 16.36 5.97
C ARG A 122 6.74 15.38 5.55
N ARG A 123 6.00 14.90 6.55
CA ARG A 123 4.81 14.08 6.33
C ARG A 123 3.66 14.99 5.90
N PRO A 124 2.92 14.66 4.85
CA PRO A 124 1.69 15.35 4.53
C PRO A 124 0.69 15.25 5.69
N ILE A 125 -0.05 16.31 5.92
CA ILE A 125 -1.16 16.29 6.90
C ILE A 125 -2.39 15.79 6.14
N ILE A 126 -2.79 14.56 6.41
CA ILE A 126 -4.01 13.95 5.89
C ILE A 126 -4.87 13.58 7.08
N ASP A 127 -6.08 14.13 7.17
CA ASP A 127 -7.02 13.83 8.24
C ASP A 127 -8.10 12.87 7.71
N SER A 128 -8.18 11.70 8.32
CA SER A 128 -9.16 10.67 8.01
C SER A 128 -10.29 10.60 9.02
N LYS A 129 -10.29 11.46 10.05
CA LYS A 129 -11.23 11.37 11.17
C LYS A 129 -12.69 11.32 10.69
N ASP A 130 -13.09 12.26 9.86
CA ASP A 130 -14.46 12.33 9.35
C ASP A 130 -14.82 11.06 8.55
N ALA A 131 -13.88 10.56 7.73
CA ALA A 131 -14.09 9.34 6.97
C ALA A 131 -14.28 8.12 7.88
N LEU A 132 -13.45 8.00 8.93
CA LEU A 132 -13.54 6.91 9.90
C LEU A 132 -14.82 6.95 10.72
N GLU A 133 -15.28 8.13 11.12
CA GLU A 133 -16.54 8.32 11.80
C GLU A 133 -17.73 7.92 10.91
N VAL A 134 -17.70 8.29 9.62
CA VAL A 134 -18.76 7.95 8.66
C VAL A 134 -18.88 6.45 8.43
N VAL A 135 -17.75 5.73 8.31
CA VAL A 135 -17.77 4.28 8.03
C VAL A 135 -17.74 3.42 9.31
N GLY A 136 -17.41 4.00 10.46
CA GLY A 136 -17.43 3.32 11.76
C GLY A 136 -16.36 2.23 11.89
N ILE A 137 -15.17 2.44 11.31
CA ILE A 137 -14.05 1.49 11.39
C ILE A 137 -12.89 2.04 12.19
N THR A 138 -12.04 1.14 12.67
CA THR A 138 -10.75 1.44 13.30
C THR A 138 -9.64 0.92 12.41
N LEU A 139 -8.60 1.71 12.21
CA LEU A 139 -7.49 1.33 11.34
C LEU A 139 -6.49 0.42 12.06
N THR A 140 -5.97 -0.53 11.30
CA THR A 140 -4.92 -1.45 11.71
C THR A 140 -3.58 -0.68 11.85
N PRO A 141 -2.82 -0.85 12.95
CA PRO A 141 -1.51 -0.27 13.10
C PRO A 141 -0.55 -0.71 11.99
N TRP A 142 0.32 0.21 11.53
CA TRP A 142 1.23 -0.06 10.39
C TRP A 142 2.15 -1.27 10.62
N LYS A 143 2.60 -1.49 11.85
CA LYS A 143 3.46 -2.64 12.20
C LYS A 143 2.79 -3.96 11.86
N LYS A 144 1.52 -4.08 12.24
CA LYS A 144 0.75 -5.29 11.92
C LYS A 144 0.55 -5.46 10.41
N SER A 145 0.27 -4.40 9.69
CA SER A 145 0.11 -4.48 8.22
C SER A 145 1.42 -4.87 7.53
N VAL A 146 2.56 -4.37 8.02
CA VAL A 146 3.89 -4.76 7.53
C VAL A 146 4.16 -6.23 7.84
N ASP A 147 3.93 -6.68 9.07
CA ASP A 147 4.15 -8.07 9.47
C ASP A 147 3.30 -9.05 8.64
N ASP A 148 2.00 -8.78 8.53
CA ASP A 148 1.07 -9.64 7.79
C ASP A 148 1.36 -9.62 6.27
N GLY A 149 1.71 -8.44 5.73
CA GLY A 149 2.08 -8.30 4.32
C GLY A 149 3.39 -9.00 4.00
N LEU A 150 4.38 -8.90 4.89
CA LEU A 150 5.67 -9.59 4.75
C LEU A 150 5.50 -11.11 4.79
N GLU A 151 4.69 -11.62 5.73
CA GLU A 151 4.36 -13.03 5.82
C GLU A 151 3.68 -13.55 4.54
N ALA A 152 2.75 -12.79 3.99
CA ALA A 152 2.09 -13.13 2.73
C ALA A 152 3.08 -13.16 1.56
N MET A 153 4.01 -12.20 1.50
CA MET A 153 5.06 -12.16 0.47
C MET A 153 6.03 -13.32 0.55
N LEU A 154 6.43 -13.71 1.76
CA LEU A 154 7.32 -14.87 1.95
C LEU A 154 6.67 -16.17 1.47
N LYS A 155 5.36 -16.34 1.68
CA LYS A 155 4.60 -17.48 1.13
C LYS A 155 4.56 -17.46 -0.40
N VAL A 156 4.43 -16.30 -1.01
CA VAL A 156 4.50 -16.13 -2.47
C VAL A 156 5.90 -16.51 -2.97
N GLU A 157 6.97 -16.07 -2.31
CA GLU A 157 8.34 -16.46 -2.65
C GLU A 157 8.54 -17.99 -2.58
N GLU A 158 8.06 -18.61 -1.51
CA GLU A 158 8.16 -20.08 -1.36
C GLU A 158 7.46 -20.82 -2.51
N ASP A 159 6.28 -20.34 -2.93
CA ASP A 159 5.57 -20.90 -4.07
C ASP A 159 6.35 -20.68 -5.37
N TRP A 160 6.91 -19.52 -5.60
CA TRP A 160 7.72 -19.20 -6.77
C TRP A 160 8.97 -20.08 -6.85
N ILE A 161 9.71 -20.24 -5.74
CA ILE A 161 10.88 -21.13 -5.65
C ILE A 161 10.47 -22.57 -5.98
N ARG A 162 9.37 -23.06 -5.42
CA ARG A 162 8.85 -24.41 -5.69
C ARG A 162 8.49 -24.63 -7.18
N ARG A 163 8.08 -23.56 -7.86
CA ARG A 163 7.79 -23.56 -9.29
C ARG A 163 9.02 -23.29 -10.17
N GLY A 164 10.22 -23.19 -9.59
CA GLY A 164 11.47 -23.01 -10.31
C GLY A 164 11.80 -21.58 -10.71
N VAL A 165 11.17 -20.56 -10.08
CA VAL A 165 11.54 -19.17 -10.30
C VAL A 165 12.87 -18.89 -9.60
N ASP A 166 13.81 -18.33 -10.34
CA ASP A 166 15.07 -17.82 -9.81
C ASP A 166 14.86 -16.39 -9.26
N LEU A 167 14.78 -16.26 -7.94
CA LEU A 167 14.57 -14.97 -7.28
C LEU A 167 15.74 -13.99 -7.51
N THR A 168 16.94 -14.48 -7.88
CA THR A 168 18.07 -13.59 -8.17
C THR A 168 17.82 -12.78 -9.44
N GLN A 169 17.05 -13.32 -10.36
CA GLN A 169 16.63 -12.65 -11.59
C GLN A 169 15.59 -11.56 -11.31
N LEU A 170 14.80 -11.72 -10.25
CA LEU A 170 13.82 -10.70 -9.85
C LEU A 170 14.50 -9.40 -9.40
N LYS A 171 15.68 -9.48 -8.79
CA LYS A 171 16.47 -8.28 -8.40
C LYS A 171 17.00 -7.49 -9.60
N ASN A 172 17.08 -8.11 -10.76
CA ASN A 172 17.58 -7.52 -11.99
C ASN A 172 16.46 -7.15 -12.99
N ASN A 173 15.21 -7.44 -12.65
CA ASN A 173 14.07 -7.18 -13.52
C ASN A 173 13.51 -5.76 -13.38
N GLU A 174 12.92 -5.27 -14.46
CA GLU A 174 12.34 -3.93 -14.60
C GLU A 174 11.33 -3.54 -13.50
N TRP A 175 10.79 -4.49 -12.75
CA TRP A 175 9.85 -4.14 -11.69
C TRP A 175 10.50 -3.89 -10.33
N VAL A 176 11.67 -4.50 -10.07
CA VAL A 176 12.58 -3.99 -9.04
C VAL A 176 12.98 -2.58 -9.47
N ALA A 177 13.20 -2.37 -10.76
CA ALA A 177 13.24 -1.07 -11.42
C ALA A 177 11.89 -0.33 -11.44
N PHE A 178 10.73 -0.92 -11.15
CA PHE A 178 9.49 -0.13 -10.93
C PHE A 178 9.65 0.76 -9.70
N GLY A 179 10.35 0.29 -8.73
CA GLY A 179 10.94 1.13 -7.76
C GLY A 179 11.85 2.20 -8.41
N GLU A 180 12.79 1.86 -9.30
CA GLU A 180 13.66 2.80 -10.03
C GLU A 180 12.90 3.58 -11.11
N SER A 181 11.96 3.00 -11.87
CA SER A 181 11.14 3.70 -12.85
C SER A 181 9.98 4.44 -12.17
N GLY A 182 9.51 4.02 -11.02
CA GLY A 182 8.67 4.82 -10.13
C GLY A 182 9.43 6.00 -9.53
N ALA A 183 10.75 5.90 -9.34
CA ALA A 183 11.65 7.01 -8.98
C ALA A 183 12.13 7.78 -10.21
N ASN A 184 12.16 7.17 -11.37
CA ASN A 184 12.46 7.79 -12.68
C ASN A 184 11.19 8.21 -13.41
N ALA A 185 10.04 7.61 -13.14
CA ALA A 185 8.76 8.27 -13.16
C ALA A 185 8.69 9.22 -11.94
N ARG A 186 9.79 9.89 -11.64
CA ARG A 186 9.67 11.19 -11.06
C ARG A 186 8.55 11.83 -11.86
N VAL A 187 7.44 11.91 -11.26
CA VAL A 187 6.65 13.10 -11.37
C VAL A 187 7.71 14.17 -11.13
N VAL A 188 8.30 14.63 -12.21
CA VAL A 188 9.05 15.85 -12.22
C VAL A 188 7.98 16.81 -11.80
N PHE A 189 7.96 17.14 -10.53
CA PHE A 189 7.31 18.35 -10.08
C PHE A 189 8.13 19.42 -10.78
N THR A 190 7.72 19.74 -11.99
CA THR A 190 8.12 20.98 -12.63
C THR A 190 7.51 22.03 -11.75
N ASP A 191 8.40 22.78 -11.09
CA ASP A 191 8.09 24.03 -10.39
C ASP A 191 7.18 24.92 -11.21
#